data_9228f57b1a7cb6259d8457d9c7fee8ea
#
_entry.id   9228f57b1a7cb6259d8457d9c7fee8ea
#
_cell.length_a   1.000
_cell.length_b   1.000
_cell.length_c   1.000
_cell.angle_alpha   90.00
_cell.angle_beta   90.00
_cell.angle_gamma   90.00
#
_symmetry.space_group_name_H-M   'P 1'
#
loop_
_entity.id
_entity.type
_entity.pdbx_description
1 polymer ?
#
loop_
_entity_poly.entity_id
_entity_poly.type
_entity_poly.pdbx_seq_one_letter_code
_entity_poly.pdbx_strand_id
1 'polypeptide(L)'
;PFACYILFQKEKLHVQIRKVFFAFISKQKAEAFLKICSLTYQTFANFLTGQCVEAVILGSMFVVTLSILKMPYALLIGTLIAFTALIPIFGAFIGCAVGCFLIFMVSPKQAVLFIIVFLILQQIEGNLIYPHVVGGSVGLPSIWVLAAVTIGGNLMGIVGMLIFIPLVSVLYTIFREFVYLRLKEKNIKQVTKTVVEEYTAEEIAAMEKNIKKNRE
;
A
#
# COMPACT_ATOMS: atom_id res chain seq x y z
N PRO A 1 22.15 0.50 -23.18
CA PRO A 1 23.36 -0.33 -22.93
C PRO A 1 23.80 -0.31 -21.46
N PHE A 2 23.89 0.86 -20.78
CA PHE A 2 24.41 0.98 -19.41
C PHE A 2 23.56 0.22 -18.37
N ALA A 3 22.24 0.35 -18.44
CA ALA A 3 21.32 -0.37 -17.54
C ALA A 3 21.44 -1.89 -17.66
N CYS A 4 21.56 -2.41 -18.87
CA CYS A 4 21.78 -3.85 -19.10
C CYS A 4 23.10 -4.32 -18.49
N TYR A 5 24.17 -3.52 -18.62
CA TYR A 5 25.49 -3.84 -18.06
C TYR A 5 25.45 -3.91 -16.52
N ILE A 6 24.74 -2.96 -15.87
CA ILE A 6 24.51 -2.98 -14.42
C ILE A 6 23.73 -4.23 -14.01
N LEU A 7 22.70 -4.61 -14.77
CA LEU A 7 21.88 -5.80 -14.47
C LEU A 7 22.71 -7.09 -14.55
N PHE A 8 23.58 -7.23 -15.54
CA PHE A 8 24.47 -8.39 -15.67
C PHE A 8 25.54 -8.46 -14.59
N GLN A 9 25.97 -7.32 -14.03
CA GLN A 9 27.00 -7.28 -12.99
C GLN A 9 26.46 -6.93 -11.59
N LYS A 10 25.14 -7.01 -11.38
CA LYS A 10 24.48 -6.64 -10.11
C LYS A 10 25.09 -7.34 -8.88
N GLU A 11 25.46 -8.61 -9.00
CA GLU A 11 26.03 -9.39 -7.89
C GLU A 11 27.44 -8.91 -7.53
N LYS A 12 28.29 -8.65 -8.52
CA LYS A 12 29.64 -8.12 -8.30
C LYS A 12 29.57 -6.71 -7.69
N LEU A 13 28.68 -5.87 -8.21
CA LEU A 13 28.46 -4.51 -7.71
C LEU A 13 27.95 -4.53 -6.26
N HIS A 14 27.01 -5.43 -5.96
CA HIS A 14 26.49 -5.61 -4.59
C HIS A 14 27.60 -5.98 -3.61
N VAL A 15 28.48 -6.93 -3.98
CA VAL A 15 29.62 -7.34 -3.14
C VAL A 15 30.62 -6.22 -2.95
N GLN A 16 30.90 -5.43 -4.00
CA GLN A 16 31.82 -4.27 -3.92
C GLN A 16 31.28 -3.19 -3.01
N ILE A 17 30.01 -2.80 -3.18
CA ILE A 17 29.34 -1.81 -2.33
C ILE A 17 29.35 -2.27 -0.87
N ARG A 18 29.03 -3.55 -0.63
CA ARG A 18 29.07 -4.12 0.72
C ARG A 18 30.45 -4.06 1.36
N LYS A 19 31.51 -4.39 0.60
CA LYS A 19 32.90 -4.27 1.08
C LYS A 19 33.26 -2.83 1.46
N VAL A 20 32.88 -1.84 0.65
CA VAL A 20 33.11 -0.42 0.94
C VAL A 20 32.40 -0.02 2.23
N PHE A 21 31.12 -0.39 2.40
CA PHE A 21 30.38 -0.07 3.62
C PHE A 21 31.05 -0.65 4.88
N PHE A 22 31.47 -1.92 4.83
CA PHE A 22 32.16 -2.56 5.96
C PHE A 22 33.56 -2.01 6.23
N ALA A 23 34.21 -1.39 5.23
CA ALA A 23 35.53 -0.77 5.41
C ALA A 23 35.45 0.57 6.14
N PHE A 24 34.41 1.37 5.91
CA PHE A 24 34.31 2.74 6.44
C PHE A 24 33.31 2.91 7.59
N ILE A 25 32.41 1.95 7.80
CA ILE A 25 31.32 2.05 8.78
C ILE A 25 31.42 0.87 9.76
N SER A 26 31.15 1.13 11.06
CA SER A 26 31.11 0.05 12.06
C SER A 26 30.13 -1.05 11.66
N LYS A 27 30.50 -2.31 11.92
CA LYS A 27 29.75 -3.50 11.50
C LYS A 27 28.26 -3.41 11.83
N GLN A 28 27.88 -2.96 13.05
CA GLN A 28 26.51 -2.85 13.47
C GLN A 28 25.70 -1.84 12.63
N LYS A 29 26.28 -0.66 12.33
CA LYS A 29 25.64 0.36 11.51
C LYS A 29 25.52 -0.07 10.04
N ALA A 30 26.55 -0.76 9.51
CA ALA A 30 26.54 -1.27 8.16
C ALA A 30 25.47 -2.35 7.97
N GLU A 31 25.33 -3.28 8.93
CA GLU A 31 24.29 -4.31 8.91
C GLU A 31 22.88 -3.69 9.01
N ALA A 32 22.67 -2.70 9.88
CA ALA A 32 21.39 -2.00 10.00
C ALA A 32 21.03 -1.28 8.68
N PHE A 33 21.96 -0.59 8.05
CA PHE A 33 21.76 0.08 6.77
C PHE A 33 21.41 -0.91 5.66
N LEU A 34 22.15 -2.00 5.54
CA LEU A 34 21.89 -3.05 4.55
C LEU A 34 20.52 -3.71 4.75
N LYS A 35 20.10 -3.89 6.02
CA LYS A 35 18.76 -4.38 6.36
C LYS A 35 17.68 -3.42 5.84
N ILE A 36 17.85 -2.11 6.04
CA ILE A 36 16.92 -1.08 5.54
C ILE A 36 16.87 -1.10 4.00
N CYS A 37 18.02 -1.15 3.32
CA CYS A 37 18.07 -1.24 1.86
C CYS A 37 17.36 -2.50 1.33
N SER A 38 17.59 -3.64 1.96
CA SER A 38 16.93 -4.90 1.60
C SER A 38 15.42 -4.82 1.81
N LEU A 39 14.96 -4.26 2.95
CA LEU A 39 13.56 -4.04 3.25
C LEU A 39 12.92 -3.12 2.20
N THR A 40 13.58 -2.01 1.87
CA THR A 40 13.12 -1.07 0.85
C THR A 40 12.95 -1.76 -0.49
N TYR A 41 13.97 -2.48 -0.95
CA TYR A 41 13.92 -3.21 -2.22
C TYR A 41 12.77 -4.21 -2.25
N GLN A 42 12.62 -5.02 -1.20
CA GLN A 42 11.55 -6.03 -1.12
C GLN A 42 10.16 -5.39 -1.11
N THR A 43 9.99 -4.31 -0.33
CA THR A 43 8.70 -3.61 -0.25
C THR A 43 8.31 -3.00 -1.60
N PHE A 44 9.25 -2.35 -2.28
CA PHE A 44 9.00 -1.79 -3.62
C PHE A 44 8.72 -2.89 -4.65
N ALA A 45 9.55 -3.93 -4.69
CA ALA A 45 9.38 -5.04 -5.63
C ALA A 45 8.05 -5.75 -5.43
N ASN A 46 7.68 -6.07 -4.19
CA ASN A 46 6.43 -6.74 -3.87
C ASN A 46 5.21 -5.87 -4.20
N PHE A 47 5.27 -4.58 -3.87
CA PHE A 47 4.19 -3.64 -4.19
C PHE A 47 3.98 -3.51 -5.71
N LEU A 48 5.04 -3.24 -6.47
CA LEU A 48 4.93 -3.09 -7.92
C LEU A 48 4.48 -4.38 -8.60
N THR A 49 5.00 -5.52 -8.17
CA THR A 49 4.57 -6.83 -8.68
C THR A 49 3.09 -7.07 -8.34
N GLY A 50 2.70 -6.83 -7.09
CA GLY A 50 1.30 -6.95 -6.67
C GLY A 50 0.36 -6.07 -7.49
N GLN A 51 0.74 -4.81 -7.73
CA GLN A 51 -0.03 -3.86 -8.53
C GLN A 51 -0.17 -4.31 -10.00
N CYS A 52 0.91 -4.85 -10.59
CA CYS A 52 0.85 -5.40 -11.96
C CYS A 52 -0.04 -6.65 -12.03
N VAL A 53 0.06 -7.55 -11.06
CA VAL A 53 -0.77 -8.77 -11.01
C VAL A 53 -2.24 -8.41 -10.82
N GLU A 54 -2.54 -7.48 -9.90
CA GLU A 54 -3.90 -6.96 -9.69
C GLU A 54 -4.48 -6.36 -10.97
N ALA A 55 -3.73 -5.52 -11.67
CA ALA A 55 -4.15 -4.90 -12.93
C ALA A 55 -4.52 -5.94 -14.00
N VAL A 56 -3.72 -7.01 -14.13
CA VAL A 56 -4.00 -8.10 -15.07
C VAL A 56 -5.26 -8.88 -14.66
N ILE A 57 -5.41 -9.21 -13.38
CA ILE A 57 -6.59 -9.91 -12.86
C ILE A 57 -7.85 -9.06 -13.10
N LEU A 58 -7.82 -7.80 -12.70
CA LEU A 58 -8.95 -6.88 -12.82
C LEU A 58 -9.34 -6.69 -14.29
N GLY A 59 -8.37 -6.39 -15.15
CA GLY A 59 -8.61 -6.23 -16.59
C GLY A 59 -9.21 -7.48 -17.23
N SER A 60 -8.66 -8.67 -16.93
CA SER A 60 -9.20 -9.93 -17.45
C SER A 60 -10.61 -10.20 -16.96
N MET A 61 -10.90 -9.91 -15.69
CA MET A 61 -12.24 -10.05 -15.10
C MET A 61 -13.25 -9.15 -15.81
N PHE A 62 -12.88 -7.89 -16.11
CA PHE A 62 -13.73 -6.98 -16.88
C PHE A 62 -13.92 -7.46 -18.32
N VAL A 63 -12.85 -7.85 -19.03
CA VAL A 63 -12.94 -8.37 -20.40
C VAL A 63 -13.90 -9.55 -20.47
N VAL A 64 -13.75 -10.53 -19.57
CA VAL A 64 -14.60 -11.73 -19.55
C VAL A 64 -16.06 -11.37 -19.25
N THR A 65 -16.30 -10.58 -18.21
CA THR A 65 -17.66 -10.23 -17.79
C THR A 65 -18.38 -9.41 -18.85
N LEU A 66 -17.73 -8.37 -19.42
CA LEU A 66 -18.33 -7.54 -20.45
C LEU A 66 -18.56 -8.32 -21.76
N SER A 67 -17.69 -9.28 -22.08
CA SER A 67 -17.84 -10.14 -23.25
C SER A 67 -19.02 -11.11 -23.10
N ILE A 68 -19.21 -11.71 -21.93
CA ILE A 68 -20.36 -12.56 -21.59
C ILE A 68 -21.67 -11.78 -21.73
N LEU A 69 -21.68 -10.54 -21.25
CA LEU A 69 -22.84 -9.64 -21.33
C LEU A 69 -23.02 -9.02 -22.73
N LYS A 70 -22.17 -9.39 -23.71
CA LYS A 70 -22.18 -8.86 -25.08
C LYS A 70 -22.17 -7.33 -25.14
N MET A 71 -21.45 -6.69 -24.24
CA MET A 71 -21.31 -5.25 -24.22
C MET A 71 -20.34 -4.77 -25.30
N PRO A 72 -20.56 -3.59 -25.90
CA PRO A 72 -19.66 -3.03 -26.89
C PRO A 72 -18.32 -2.71 -26.25
N TYR A 73 -17.26 -2.81 -27.04
CA TYR A 73 -15.88 -2.46 -26.62
C TYR A 73 -15.34 -3.24 -25.40
N ALA A 74 -15.84 -4.45 -25.13
CA ALA A 74 -15.45 -5.22 -23.94
C ALA A 74 -13.92 -5.36 -23.77
N LEU A 75 -13.20 -5.71 -24.84
CA LEU A 75 -11.73 -5.83 -24.80
C LEU A 75 -11.05 -4.47 -24.56
N LEU A 76 -11.51 -3.42 -25.25
CA LEU A 76 -10.96 -2.08 -25.10
C LEU A 76 -11.14 -1.56 -23.66
N ILE A 77 -12.34 -1.71 -23.12
CA ILE A 77 -12.67 -1.23 -21.78
C ILE A 77 -11.91 -2.04 -20.72
N GLY A 78 -11.86 -3.36 -20.83
CA GLY A 78 -11.12 -4.19 -19.88
C GLY A 78 -9.61 -3.92 -19.90
N THR A 79 -9.03 -3.72 -21.08
CA THR A 79 -7.60 -3.32 -21.19
C THR A 79 -7.38 -1.91 -20.63
N LEU A 80 -8.28 -0.96 -20.90
CA LEU A 80 -8.21 0.38 -20.33
C LEU A 80 -8.26 0.34 -18.80
N ILE A 81 -9.18 -0.46 -18.22
CA ILE A 81 -9.31 -0.63 -16.77
C ILE A 81 -8.02 -1.25 -16.20
N ALA A 82 -7.42 -2.24 -16.88
CA ALA A 82 -6.14 -2.81 -16.46
C ALA A 82 -5.04 -1.74 -16.38
N PHE A 83 -4.92 -0.90 -17.38
CA PHE A 83 -3.92 0.17 -17.36
C PHE A 83 -4.22 1.25 -16.34
N THR A 84 -5.47 1.66 -16.20
CA THR A 84 -5.84 2.69 -15.21
C THR A 84 -5.73 2.16 -13.78
N ALA A 85 -5.97 0.88 -13.53
CA ALA A 85 -5.81 0.23 -12.22
C ALA A 85 -4.39 0.35 -11.66
N LEU A 86 -3.37 0.55 -12.52
CA LEU A 86 -2.02 0.86 -12.04
C LEU A 86 -1.94 2.18 -11.24
N ILE A 87 -2.94 3.05 -11.35
CA ILE A 87 -3.04 4.28 -10.56
C ILE A 87 -3.87 3.99 -9.31
N PRO A 88 -3.27 3.88 -8.13
CA PRO A 88 -4.00 3.53 -6.91
C PRO A 88 -5.17 4.48 -6.64
N ILE A 89 -6.33 3.94 -6.31
CA ILE A 89 -7.58 4.63 -5.99
C ILE A 89 -8.20 5.32 -7.23
N PHE A 90 -7.45 6.13 -7.96
CA PHE A 90 -7.98 6.91 -9.09
C PHE A 90 -8.23 6.09 -10.35
N GLY A 91 -7.51 4.99 -10.51
CA GLY A 91 -7.60 4.14 -11.70
C GLY A 91 -9.00 3.61 -11.98
N ALA A 92 -9.68 3.15 -10.92
CA ALA A 92 -11.05 2.67 -11.00
C ALA A 92 -12.02 3.76 -11.51
N PHE A 93 -11.90 4.99 -10.98
CA PHE A 93 -12.77 6.11 -11.40
C PHE A 93 -12.53 6.51 -12.85
N ILE A 94 -11.27 6.55 -13.28
CA ILE A 94 -10.91 6.87 -14.69
C ILE A 94 -11.45 5.78 -15.61
N GLY A 95 -11.21 4.51 -15.28
CA GLY A 95 -11.69 3.37 -16.06
C GLY A 95 -13.22 3.34 -16.17
N CYS A 96 -13.92 3.62 -15.06
CA CYS A 96 -15.38 3.71 -15.02
C CYS A 96 -15.91 4.85 -15.89
N ALA A 97 -15.36 6.05 -15.76
CA ALA A 97 -15.80 7.23 -16.49
C ALA A 97 -15.65 7.06 -18.01
N VAL A 98 -14.46 6.61 -18.44
CA VAL A 98 -14.18 6.41 -19.87
C VAL A 98 -14.97 5.21 -20.41
N GLY A 99 -15.03 4.09 -19.68
CA GLY A 99 -15.81 2.92 -20.08
C GLY A 99 -17.31 3.22 -20.19
N CYS A 100 -17.87 3.94 -19.22
CA CYS A 100 -19.27 4.38 -19.24
C CYS A 100 -19.53 5.30 -20.43
N PHE A 101 -18.66 6.26 -20.69
CA PHE A 101 -18.79 7.16 -21.84
C PHE A 101 -18.79 6.41 -23.17
N LEU A 102 -17.85 5.48 -23.37
CA LEU A 102 -17.76 4.68 -24.61
C LEU A 102 -19.01 3.84 -24.86
N ILE A 103 -19.54 3.17 -23.80
CA ILE A 103 -20.75 2.37 -23.91
C ILE A 103 -21.97 3.27 -24.13
N PHE A 104 -22.03 4.41 -23.45
CA PHE A 104 -23.15 5.36 -23.56
C PHE A 104 -23.34 5.86 -25.01
N MET A 105 -22.24 6.09 -25.71
CA MET A 105 -22.27 6.50 -27.11
C MET A 105 -22.93 5.46 -28.04
N VAL A 106 -22.97 4.18 -27.65
CA VAL A 106 -23.60 3.09 -28.41
C VAL A 106 -25.01 2.83 -27.91
N SER A 107 -25.17 2.70 -26.59
CA SER A 107 -26.46 2.39 -25.96
C SER A 107 -26.53 2.90 -24.52
N PRO A 108 -27.38 3.90 -24.23
CA PRO A 108 -27.56 4.40 -22.86
C PRO A 108 -28.02 3.33 -21.87
N LYS A 109 -28.82 2.37 -22.31
CA LYS A 109 -29.28 1.26 -21.45
C LYS A 109 -28.13 0.35 -21.00
N GLN A 110 -27.20 0.06 -21.92
CA GLN A 110 -26.03 -0.74 -21.60
C GLN A 110 -25.03 0.02 -20.73
N ALA A 111 -24.97 1.35 -20.81
CA ALA A 111 -24.14 2.17 -19.95
C ALA A 111 -24.61 2.09 -18.47
N VAL A 112 -25.93 2.10 -18.23
CA VAL A 112 -26.46 1.87 -16.88
C VAL A 112 -26.11 0.48 -16.36
N LEU A 113 -26.28 -0.55 -17.20
CA LEU A 113 -25.92 -1.93 -16.83
C LEU A 113 -24.41 -2.02 -16.56
N PHE A 114 -23.54 -1.34 -17.36
CA PHE A 114 -22.10 -1.29 -17.13
C PHE A 114 -21.75 -0.72 -15.75
N ILE A 115 -22.39 0.37 -15.32
CA ILE A 115 -22.14 0.94 -13.99
C ILE A 115 -22.47 -0.08 -12.88
N ILE A 116 -23.59 -0.80 -13.01
CA ILE A 116 -23.98 -1.81 -12.02
C ILE A 116 -22.95 -2.94 -11.97
N VAL A 117 -22.56 -3.45 -13.13
CA VAL A 117 -21.53 -4.51 -13.26
C VAL A 117 -20.20 -4.02 -12.72
N PHE A 118 -19.81 -2.78 -13.04
CA PHE A 118 -18.59 -2.18 -12.56
C PHE A 118 -18.56 -2.12 -11.02
N LEU A 119 -19.63 -1.67 -10.38
CA LEU A 119 -19.71 -1.62 -8.91
C LEU A 119 -19.62 -3.01 -8.27
N ILE A 120 -20.26 -4.02 -8.88
CA ILE A 120 -20.17 -5.42 -8.39
C ILE A 120 -18.73 -5.92 -8.48
N LEU A 121 -18.08 -5.74 -9.63
CA LEU A 121 -16.71 -6.17 -9.85
C LEU A 121 -15.72 -5.43 -8.93
N GLN A 122 -15.94 -4.14 -8.67
CA GLN A 122 -15.15 -3.36 -7.71
C GLN A 122 -15.32 -3.88 -6.27
N GLN A 123 -16.51 -4.33 -5.88
CA GLN A 123 -16.70 -4.95 -4.57
C GLN A 123 -15.96 -6.29 -4.45
N ILE A 124 -15.93 -7.08 -5.51
CA ILE A 124 -15.15 -8.33 -5.54
C ILE A 124 -13.65 -8.03 -5.48
N GLU A 125 -13.20 -7.06 -6.26
CA GLU A 125 -11.80 -6.61 -6.26
C GLU A 125 -11.39 -6.12 -4.87
N GLY A 126 -12.07 -5.13 -4.30
CA GLY A 126 -11.69 -4.50 -3.04
C GLY A 126 -11.78 -5.43 -1.82
N ASN A 127 -12.71 -6.38 -1.80
CA ASN A 127 -12.89 -7.28 -0.66
C ASN A 127 -12.14 -8.61 -0.78
N LEU A 128 -11.89 -9.07 -2.01
CA LEU A 128 -11.29 -10.40 -2.24
C LEU A 128 -9.92 -10.30 -2.89
N ILE A 129 -9.79 -9.59 -4.01
CA ILE A 129 -8.56 -9.60 -4.82
C ILE A 129 -7.49 -8.72 -4.19
N TYR A 130 -7.82 -7.46 -3.91
CA TYR A 130 -6.87 -6.47 -3.38
C TYR A 130 -6.19 -6.92 -2.08
N PRO A 131 -6.90 -7.43 -1.04
CA PRO A 131 -6.27 -7.87 0.20
C PRO A 131 -5.29 -9.03 0.00
N HIS A 132 -5.58 -9.93 -0.96
CA HIS A 132 -4.73 -11.10 -1.21
C HIS A 132 -3.54 -10.80 -2.11
N VAL A 133 -3.68 -9.90 -3.07
CA VAL A 133 -2.64 -9.61 -4.07
C VAL A 133 -1.73 -8.46 -3.62
N VAL A 134 -2.30 -7.37 -3.17
CA VAL A 134 -1.57 -6.13 -2.82
C VAL A 134 -1.47 -5.92 -1.32
N GLY A 135 -2.52 -6.22 -0.56
CA GLY A 135 -2.63 -5.92 0.86
C GLY A 135 -1.53 -6.56 1.72
N GLY A 136 -1.14 -7.81 1.41
CA GLY A 136 -0.02 -8.50 2.08
C GLY A 136 1.36 -7.92 1.77
N SER A 137 1.49 -7.21 0.66
CA SER A 137 2.78 -6.71 0.15
C SER A 137 3.23 -5.41 0.83
N VAL A 138 2.31 -4.63 1.38
CA VAL A 138 2.60 -3.28 1.90
C VAL A 138 2.57 -3.23 3.43
N GLY A 139 1.76 -4.07 4.09
CA GLY A 139 1.66 -4.13 5.56
C GLY A 139 1.27 -2.82 6.24
N LEU A 140 0.66 -1.88 5.51
CA LEU A 140 0.23 -0.57 5.99
C LEU A 140 -1.26 -0.58 6.38
N PRO A 141 -1.65 0.05 7.50
CA PRO A 141 -3.04 0.42 7.74
C PRO A 141 -3.57 1.36 6.65
N SER A 142 -4.84 1.20 6.26
CA SER A 142 -5.47 1.93 5.15
C SER A 142 -5.33 3.46 5.23
N ILE A 143 -5.33 4.02 6.45
CA ILE A 143 -5.15 5.46 6.67
C ILE A 143 -3.81 5.97 6.15
N TRP A 144 -2.73 5.19 6.32
CA TRP A 144 -1.40 5.54 5.85
C TRP A 144 -1.27 5.39 4.33
N VAL A 145 -2.00 4.44 3.73
CA VAL A 145 -2.09 4.32 2.27
C VAL A 145 -2.75 5.57 1.70
N LEU A 146 -3.87 6.00 2.28
CA LEU A 146 -4.56 7.23 1.84
C LEU A 146 -3.65 8.47 1.98
N ALA A 147 -2.94 8.60 3.10
CA ALA A 147 -1.97 9.68 3.30
C ALA A 147 -0.84 9.65 2.25
N ALA A 148 -0.27 8.46 1.99
CA ALA A 148 0.78 8.28 0.99
C ALA A 148 0.32 8.68 -0.42
N VAL A 149 -0.88 8.25 -0.82
CA VAL A 149 -1.48 8.59 -2.13
C VAL A 149 -1.74 10.10 -2.23
N THR A 150 -2.28 10.71 -1.17
CA THR A 150 -2.58 12.16 -1.17
C THR A 150 -1.30 13.00 -1.26
N ILE A 151 -0.31 12.69 -0.44
CA ILE A 151 0.97 13.41 -0.44
C ILE A 151 1.73 13.15 -1.74
N GLY A 152 1.87 11.89 -2.13
CA GLY A 152 2.58 11.50 -3.35
C GLY A 152 1.93 12.10 -4.60
N GLY A 153 0.59 12.06 -4.67
CA GLY A 153 -0.18 12.63 -5.76
C GLY A 153 0.01 14.14 -5.92
N ASN A 154 0.05 14.87 -4.80
CA ASN A 154 0.29 16.32 -4.83
C ASN A 154 1.73 16.69 -5.21
N LEU A 155 2.72 15.88 -4.85
CA LEU A 155 4.14 16.19 -5.10
C LEU A 155 4.60 15.80 -6.52
N MET A 156 4.20 14.63 -6.99
CA MET A 156 4.72 14.05 -8.25
C MET A 156 3.62 13.41 -9.12
N GLY A 157 2.35 13.67 -8.86
CA GLY A 157 1.24 13.07 -9.59
C GLY A 157 1.18 11.55 -9.45
N ILE A 158 0.85 10.85 -10.54
CA ILE A 158 0.69 9.38 -10.56
C ILE A 158 1.96 8.65 -10.13
N VAL A 159 3.12 9.10 -10.59
CA VAL A 159 4.41 8.52 -10.22
C VAL A 159 4.67 8.65 -8.71
N GLY A 160 4.27 9.80 -8.14
CA GLY A 160 4.34 10.02 -6.70
C GLY A 160 3.48 9.04 -5.91
N MET A 161 2.25 8.77 -6.35
CA MET A 161 1.37 7.79 -5.69
C MET A 161 2.03 6.41 -5.63
N LEU A 162 2.62 5.95 -6.74
CA LEU A 162 3.29 4.65 -6.82
C LEU A 162 4.56 4.56 -5.97
N ILE A 163 5.30 5.67 -5.81
CA ILE A 163 6.53 5.71 -5.02
C ILE A 163 6.23 5.87 -3.53
N PHE A 164 5.29 6.75 -3.18
CA PHE A 164 5.02 7.10 -1.78
C PHE A 164 4.38 5.96 -0.97
N ILE A 165 3.56 5.11 -1.60
CA ILE A 165 2.97 3.96 -0.89
C ILE A 165 4.06 3.04 -0.32
N PRO A 166 4.99 2.47 -1.11
CA PRO A 166 6.05 1.64 -0.55
C PRO A 166 7.04 2.43 0.31
N LEU A 167 7.28 3.72 0.03
CA LEU A 167 8.14 4.56 0.85
C LEU A 167 7.58 4.71 2.27
N VAL A 168 6.30 5.07 2.40
CA VAL A 168 5.62 5.19 3.70
C VAL A 168 5.55 3.82 4.40
N SER A 169 5.40 2.72 3.65
CA SER A 169 5.44 1.35 4.19
C SER A 169 6.79 1.05 4.85
N VAL A 170 7.89 1.37 4.20
CA VAL A 170 9.23 1.20 4.76
C VAL A 170 9.42 2.05 6.01
N LEU A 171 9.05 3.34 5.95
CA LEU A 171 9.14 4.25 7.10
C LEU A 171 8.29 3.75 8.28
N TYR A 172 7.07 3.32 8.02
CA TYR A 172 6.18 2.77 9.05
C TYR A 172 6.77 1.50 9.68
N THR A 173 7.33 0.60 8.87
CA THR A 173 7.95 -0.65 9.37
C THR A 173 9.16 -0.36 10.25
N ILE A 174 10.03 0.56 9.85
CA ILE A 174 11.20 0.99 10.62
C ILE A 174 10.75 1.64 11.94
N PHE A 175 9.77 2.55 11.87
CA PHE A 175 9.23 3.22 13.04
C PHE A 175 8.59 2.23 14.01
N ARG A 176 7.80 1.28 13.51
CA ARG A 176 7.19 0.23 14.32
C ARG A 176 8.23 -0.65 15.00
N GLU A 177 9.31 -1.04 14.29
CA GLU A 177 10.41 -1.82 14.88
C GLU A 177 11.11 -1.02 15.98
N PHE A 178 11.38 0.26 15.75
CA PHE A 178 12.00 1.15 16.73
C PHE A 178 11.13 1.31 17.99
N VAL A 179 9.85 1.57 17.84
CA VAL A 179 8.90 1.68 18.96
C VAL A 179 8.83 0.36 19.73
N TYR A 180 8.75 -0.77 19.03
CA TYR A 180 8.72 -2.09 19.67
C TYR A 180 9.98 -2.36 20.52
N LEU A 181 11.17 -2.02 20.01
CA LEU A 181 12.42 -2.16 20.75
C LEU A 181 12.43 -1.28 22.01
N ARG A 182 11.93 -0.04 21.92
CA ARG A 182 11.82 0.86 23.09
C ARG A 182 10.82 0.39 24.13
N LEU A 183 9.69 -0.16 23.71
CA LEU A 183 8.70 -0.76 24.62
C LEU A 183 9.27 -1.99 25.34
N LYS A 184 10.05 -2.80 24.62
CA LYS A 184 10.73 -3.97 25.18
C LYS A 184 11.78 -3.56 26.24
N GLU A 185 12.56 -2.52 25.98
CA GLU A 185 13.52 -1.95 26.95
C GLU A 185 12.82 -1.48 28.23
N LYS A 186 11.61 -0.93 28.10
CA LYS A 186 10.79 -0.47 29.24
C LYS A 186 9.95 -1.56 29.91
N ASN A 187 10.11 -2.84 29.51
CA ASN A 187 9.30 -3.99 29.99
C ASN A 187 7.77 -3.85 29.78
N ILE A 188 7.33 -2.98 28.87
CA ILE A 188 5.92 -2.81 28.55
C ILE A 188 5.54 -3.85 27.48
N LYS A 189 4.85 -4.93 27.90
CA LYS A 189 4.57 -6.08 27.02
C LYS A 189 3.44 -5.83 26.01
N GLN A 190 2.44 -5.03 26.35
CA GLN A 190 1.36 -4.64 25.44
C GLN A 190 0.79 -3.27 25.83
N VAL A 191 0.67 -2.37 24.87
CA VAL A 191 -0.15 -1.16 25.00
C VAL A 191 -1.50 -1.47 24.35
N THR A 192 -2.38 -2.13 25.12
CA THR A 192 -3.74 -2.46 24.68
C THR A 192 -4.70 -1.42 25.25
N LYS A 193 -5.88 -1.27 24.64
CA LYS A 193 -6.96 -0.39 25.14
C LYS A 193 -7.25 -0.59 26.63
N THR A 194 -7.17 -1.83 27.10
CA THR A 194 -7.34 -2.23 28.51
C THR A 194 -6.29 -1.59 29.44
N VAL A 195 -5.04 -1.48 28.98
CA VAL A 195 -3.98 -0.85 29.81
C VAL A 195 -4.19 0.65 29.92
N VAL A 196 -4.69 1.30 28.87
CA VAL A 196 -5.03 2.73 28.89
C VAL A 196 -6.22 2.98 29.83
N GLU A 197 -7.23 2.11 29.82
CA GLU A 197 -8.38 2.17 30.73
C GLU A 197 -7.97 1.91 32.19
N GLU A 198 -7.05 0.97 32.42
CA GLU A 198 -6.53 0.64 33.77
C GLU A 198 -5.69 1.78 34.35
N TYR A 199 -4.81 2.42 33.54
CA TYR A 199 -4.09 3.62 33.95
C TYR A 199 -5.03 4.79 34.23
N THR A 200 -6.04 4.99 33.40
CA THR A 200 -7.04 6.05 33.60
C THR A 200 -7.86 5.79 34.87
N ALA A 201 -8.20 4.55 35.15
CA ALA A 201 -8.94 4.16 36.37
C ALA A 201 -8.10 4.36 37.65
N GLU A 202 -6.80 4.01 37.63
CA GLU A 202 -5.89 4.26 38.74
C GLU A 202 -5.61 5.75 38.95
N GLU A 203 -5.43 6.52 37.88
CA GLU A 203 -5.28 7.98 37.98
C GLU A 203 -6.53 8.65 38.51
N ILE A 204 -7.72 8.24 38.10
CA ILE A 204 -9.00 8.73 38.61
C ILE A 204 -9.14 8.38 40.09
N ALA A 205 -8.84 7.16 40.47
CA ALA A 205 -8.88 6.74 41.87
C ALA A 205 -7.87 7.50 42.77
N ALA A 206 -6.68 7.80 42.23
CA ALA A 206 -5.68 8.62 42.92
C ALA A 206 -6.13 10.10 43.05
N MET A 207 -6.75 10.65 42.04
CA MET A 207 -7.34 12.00 42.10
C MET A 207 -8.49 12.08 43.09
N GLU A 208 -9.38 11.11 43.12
CA GLU A 208 -10.49 11.06 44.11
C GLU A 208 -9.98 10.99 45.56
N LYS A 209 -8.93 10.22 45.77
CA LYS A 209 -8.28 10.09 47.10
C LYS A 209 -7.62 11.39 47.54
N ASN A 210 -6.99 12.12 46.63
CA ASN A 210 -6.42 13.44 46.89
C ASN A 210 -7.48 14.51 47.19
N ILE A 211 -8.61 14.48 46.48
CA ILE A 211 -9.73 15.41 46.66
C ILE A 211 -10.38 15.18 48.04
N LYS A 212 -10.54 13.93 48.49
CA LYS A 212 -11.04 13.60 49.84
C LYS A 212 -10.11 14.09 50.92
N LYS A 213 -8.81 13.91 50.77
CA LYS A 213 -7.79 14.32 51.75
C LYS A 213 -7.69 15.85 51.92
N ASN A 214 -8.04 16.63 50.92
CA ASN A 214 -8.04 18.09 50.98
C ASN A 214 -9.37 18.69 51.49
N ARG A 215 -10.37 17.86 51.81
CA ARG A 215 -11.68 18.29 52.35
C ARG A 215 -11.83 17.98 53.87
N GLU A 216 -10.91 17.25 54.45
CA GLU A 216 -10.74 17.04 55.90
C GLU A 216 -9.69 18.03 56.45
#